data_4d82edc70bea6b000e7877e1ab9a47e9
#
_entry.id   4d82edc70bea6b000e7877e1ab9a47e9
#
_cell.length_a   1.000
_cell.length_b   1.000
_cell.length_c   1.000
_cell.angle_alpha   90.00
_cell.angle_beta   90.00
_cell.angle_gamma   90.00
#
_symmetry.space_group_name_H-M   'P 1'
#
loop_
_entity.id
_entity.type
_entity.pdbx_description
1 polymer ?
#
loop_
_entity_poly.entity_id
_entity_poly.type
_entity_poly.pdbx_seq_one_letter_code
_entity_poly.pdbx_strand_id
1 'polypeptide(L)'
;MKTITASPKITVFRPSGPFNASNATEFQQHLRKIVTGAVHSSILVDLSLVESIDSAGLMALIHSLRLAQSLGKRFSICSVPPSIKIIFELTQLDRVFEIFDCQATFTAAIA
;
A
#
# COMPACT_ATOMS: atom_id res chain seq x y z
N MET A 1 -2.14 3.58 -14.26
CA MET A 1 -3.36 2.78 -14.15
C MET A 1 -3.36 1.99 -12.85
N LYS A 2 -4.53 1.76 -12.31
CA LYS A 2 -4.68 1.09 -11.02
C LYS A 2 -5.45 -0.21 -11.22
N THR A 3 -5.00 -1.27 -10.56
CA THR A 3 -5.70 -2.55 -10.57
C THR A 3 -6.14 -2.88 -9.16
N ILE A 4 -7.39 -3.26 -8.99
CA ILE A 4 -7.94 -3.70 -7.71
C ILE A 4 -8.41 -5.13 -7.89
N THR A 5 -7.90 -6.00 -7.04
CA THR A 5 -8.29 -7.41 -7.02
C THR A 5 -8.77 -7.74 -5.61
N ALA A 6 -9.89 -8.42 -5.50
CA ALA A 6 -10.43 -8.88 -4.23
C ALA A 6 -10.49 -10.40 -4.23
N SER A 7 -10.14 -10.99 -3.09
CA SER A 7 -10.30 -12.41 -2.82
C SER A 7 -11.10 -12.56 -1.53
N PRO A 8 -11.44 -13.79 -1.09
CA PRO A 8 -12.20 -13.97 0.15
C PRO A 8 -11.58 -13.34 1.40
N LYS A 9 -10.26 -13.07 1.38
CA LYS A 9 -9.54 -12.56 2.56
C LYS A 9 -8.77 -11.28 2.34
N ILE A 10 -8.53 -10.88 1.10
CA ILE A 10 -7.58 -9.81 0.77
C ILE A 10 -8.15 -8.90 -0.30
N THR A 11 -7.97 -7.59 -0.12
CA THR A 11 -8.14 -6.62 -1.19
C THR A 11 -6.76 -6.14 -1.62
N VAL A 12 -6.42 -6.30 -2.90
CA VAL A 12 -5.13 -5.89 -3.45
C VAL A 12 -5.32 -4.64 -4.32
N PHE A 13 -4.53 -3.63 -4.03
CA PHE A 13 -4.47 -2.40 -4.82
C PHE A 13 -3.09 -2.26 -5.42
N ARG A 14 -3.02 -2.17 -6.75
CA ARG A 14 -1.76 -2.07 -7.48
C ARG A 14 -1.74 -0.77 -8.29
N PRO A 15 -1.27 0.33 -7.70
CA PRO A 15 -1.11 1.58 -8.45
C PRO A 15 0.06 1.48 -9.42
N SER A 16 0.06 2.33 -10.46
CA SER A 16 1.14 2.35 -11.45
C SER A 16 1.58 3.78 -11.74
N GLY A 17 2.82 3.91 -12.23
CA GLY A 17 3.41 5.20 -12.57
C GLY A 17 4.00 5.92 -11.36
N PRO A 18 4.27 7.21 -11.50
CA PRO A 18 4.82 8.00 -10.40
C PRO A 18 3.77 8.24 -9.32
N PHE A 19 4.20 8.22 -8.07
CA PHE A 19 3.34 8.48 -6.91
C PHE A 19 3.86 9.75 -6.24
N ASN A 20 3.30 10.89 -6.59
CA ASN A 20 3.84 12.19 -6.23
C ASN A 20 2.73 13.20 -5.87
N ALA A 21 3.13 14.46 -5.62
CA ALA A 21 2.20 15.50 -5.18
C ALA A 21 1.05 15.73 -6.17
N SER A 22 1.27 15.50 -7.47
CA SER A 22 0.22 15.74 -8.47
C SER A 22 -0.91 14.70 -8.40
N ASN A 23 -0.65 13.51 -7.84
CA ASN A 23 -1.65 12.45 -7.76
C ASN A 23 -1.83 11.85 -6.36
N ALA A 24 -1.08 12.33 -5.37
CA ALA A 24 -1.15 11.78 -4.01
C ALA A 24 -2.56 11.85 -3.41
N THR A 25 -3.26 12.96 -3.63
CA THR A 25 -4.64 13.13 -3.14
C THR A 25 -5.57 12.11 -3.77
N GLU A 26 -5.45 11.90 -5.08
CA GLU A 26 -6.26 10.91 -5.79
C GLU A 26 -5.99 9.49 -5.26
N PHE A 27 -4.71 9.13 -5.10
CA PHE A 27 -4.35 7.84 -4.55
C PHE A 27 -4.84 7.67 -3.12
N GLN A 28 -4.72 8.71 -2.30
CA GLN A 28 -5.21 8.66 -0.93
C GLN A 28 -6.72 8.45 -0.87
N GLN A 29 -7.48 9.13 -1.73
CA GLN A 29 -8.92 8.94 -1.81
C GLN A 29 -9.29 7.53 -2.26
N HIS A 30 -8.54 6.98 -3.21
CA HIS A 30 -8.74 5.60 -3.67
C HIS A 30 -8.49 4.61 -2.53
N LEU A 31 -7.36 4.76 -1.85
CA LEU A 31 -7.01 3.90 -0.72
C LEU A 31 -8.02 4.04 0.41
N ARG A 32 -8.49 5.26 0.67
CA ARG A 32 -9.52 5.48 1.68
C ARG A 32 -10.80 4.71 1.36
N LYS A 33 -11.25 4.75 0.10
CA LYS A 33 -12.43 3.99 -0.32
C LYS A 33 -12.22 2.49 -0.15
N ILE A 34 -11.04 2.00 -0.49
CA ILE A 34 -10.70 0.59 -0.33
C ILE A 34 -10.71 0.21 1.15
N VAL A 35 -10.06 1.00 1.98
CA VAL A 35 -9.93 0.71 3.42
C VAL A 35 -11.28 0.77 4.11
N THR A 36 -12.09 1.79 3.82
CA THR A 36 -13.39 1.96 4.50
C THR A 36 -14.48 1.07 3.93
N GLY A 37 -14.41 0.76 2.63
CA GLY A 37 -15.43 -0.03 1.95
C GLY A 37 -15.11 -1.52 1.86
N ALA A 38 -13.89 -1.92 2.21
CA ALA A 38 -13.48 -3.31 2.07
C ALA A 38 -14.23 -4.20 3.04
N VAL A 39 -14.82 -5.26 2.51
CA VAL A 39 -15.45 -6.32 3.31
C VAL A 39 -14.37 -7.11 4.06
N HIS A 40 -13.16 -7.16 3.49
CA HIS A 40 -12.05 -7.95 4.01
C HIS A 40 -11.23 -7.13 5.01
N SER A 41 -10.65 -7.83 5.99
CA SER A 41 -9.84 -7.21 7.04
C SER A 41 -8.38 -6.99 6.64
N SER A 42 -7.97 -7.48 5.47
CA SER A 42 -6.59 -7.37 4.99
C SER A 42 -6.54 -6.60 3.67
N ILE A 43 -5.70 -5.58 3.64
CA ILE A 43 -5.46 -4.74 2.47
C ILE A 43 -3.99 -4.82 2.12
N LEU A 44 -3.69 -5.10 0.85
CA LEU A 44 -2.33 -5.18 0.35
C LEU A 44 -2.15 -4.17 -0.76
N VAL A 45 -1.14 -3.31 -0.61
CA VAL A 45 -0.74 -2.37 -1.66
C VAL A 45 0.50 -2.94 -2.35
N ASP A 46 0.36 -3.25 -3.62
CA ASP A 46 1.44 -3.79 -4.45
C ASP A 46 2.08 -2.63 -5.21
N LEU A 47 3.34 -2.35 -4.91
CA LEU A 47 4.08 -1.23 -5.48
C LEU A 47 4.92 -1.60 -6.69
N SER A 48 4.77 -2.81 -7.23
CA SER A 48 5.61 -3.30 -8.33
C SER A 48 5.58 -2.41 -9.58
N LEU A 49 4.49 -1.71 -9.81
CA LEU A 49 4.31 -0.83 -10.98
C LEU A 49 4.52 0.66 -10.66
N VAL A 50 4.87 0.98 -9.43
CA VAL A 50 5.16 2.37 -9.04
C VAL A 50 6.58 2.71 -9.45
N GLU A 51 6.74 3.76 -10.27
CA GLU A 51 8.03 4.14 -10.83
C GLU A 51 8.87 4.98 -9.85
N SER A 52 8.20 5.83 -9.07
CA SER A 52 8.85 6.71 -8.12
C SER A 52 7.86 7.14 -7.06
N ILE A 53 8.38 7.61 -5.93
CA ILE A 53 7.56 8.10 -4.83
C ILE A 53 8.25 9.30 -4.19
N ASP A 54 7.49 10.34 -3.89
CA ASP A 54 7.99 11.50 -3.14
C ASP A 54 7.34 11.57 -1.76
N SER A 55 7.62 12.65 -1.02
CA SER A 55 7.08 12.80 0.34
C SER A 55 5.56 12.83 0.38
N ALA A 56 4.91 13.41 -0.64
CA ALA A 56 3.44 13.42 -0.70
C ALA A 56 2.89 12.01 -0.89
N GLY A 57 3.53 11.20 -1.73
CA GLY A 57 3.15 9.80 -1.91
C GLY A 57 3.34 8.98 -0.64
N LEU A 58 4.48 9.17 0.04
CA LEU A 58 4.75 8.51 1.32
C LEU A 58 3.68 8.88 2.36
N MET A 59 3.32 10.15 2.46
CA MET A 59 2.30 10.60 3.40
C MET A 59 0.94 10.00 3.09
N ALA A 60 0.59 9.85 1.82
CA ALA A 60 -0.67 9.20 1.43
C ALA A 60 -0.70 7.75 1.92
N LEU A 61 0.40 7.01 1.81
CA LEU A 61 0.49 5.65 2.34
C LEU A 61 0.39 5.63 3.86
N ILE A 62 1.07 6.56 4.54
CA ILE A 62 1.03 6.63 6.00
C ILE A 62 -0.39 6.92 6.50
N HIS A 63 -1.08 7.87 5.89
CA HIS A 63 -2.45 8.19 6.27
C HIS A 63 -3.38 6.98 6.07
N SER A 64 -3.18 6.25 4.99
CA SER A 64 -3.98 5.05 4.70
C SER A 64 -3.71 3.93 5.72
N LEU A 65 -2.45 3.76 6.11
CA LEU A 65 -2.09 2.81 7.17
C LEU A 65 -2.79 3.16 8.49
N ARG A 66 -2.72 4.43 8.89
CA ARG A 66 -3.34 4.89 10.14
C ARG A 66 -4.86 4.70 10.12
N LEU A 67 -5.49 4.99 8.99
CA LEU A 67 -6.92 4.77 8.85
C LEU A 67 -7.26 3.28 8.98
N ALA A 68 -6.51 2.42 8.32
CA ALA A 68 -6.72 0.97 8.42
C ALA A 68 -6.58 0.49 9.87
N GLN A 69 -5.54 0.94 10.55
CA GLN A 69 -5.31 0.59 11.95
C GLN A 69 -6.47 1.04 12.85
N SER A 70 -7.01 2.24 12.61
CA SER A 70 -8.14 2.75 13.38
C SER A 70 -9.41 1.93 13.17
N LEU A 71 -9.51 1.23 12.04
CA LEU A 71 -10.64 0.37 11.71
C LEU A 71 -10.38 -1.12 12.01
N GLY A 72 -9.24 -1.42 12.64
CA GLY A 72 -8.86 -2.79 12.98
C GLY A 72 -8.51 -3.65 11.76
N LYS A 73 -8.09 -3.03 10.65
CA LYS A 73 -7.74 -3.73 9.41
C LYS A 73 -6.23 -3.82 9.24
N ARG A 74 -5.78 -4.93 8.65
CA ARG A 74 -4.38 -5.13 8.32
C ARG A 74 -4.05 -4.42 7.02
N PHE A 75 -3.00 -3.59 7.03
CA PHE A 75 -2.55 -2.84 5.87
C PHE A 75 -1.09 -3.18 5.63
N SER A 76 -0.79 -3.77 4.49
CA SER A 76 0.56 -4.23 4.16
C SER A 76 0.96 -3.77 2.78
N ILE A 77 2.26 -3.79 2.52
CA ILE A 77 2.86 -3.39 1.25
C ILE A 77 3.70 -4.55 0.73
N CYS A 78 3.72 -4.75 -0.57
CA CYS A 78 4.58 -5.76 -1.17
C CYS A 78 5.20 -5.29 -2.47
N SER A 79 6.21 -6.02 -2.92
CA SER A 79 6.86 -5.82 -4.22
C SER A 79 7.42 -4.40 -4.37
N VAL A 80 8.09 -3.92 -3.32
CA VAL A 80 8.65 -2.57 -3.32
C VAL A 80 9.86 -2.52 -4.25
N PRO A 81 9.85 -1.66 -5.29
CA PRO A 81 11.03 -1.54 -6.16
C PRO A 81 12.26 -1.09 -5.39
N PRO A 82 13.49 -1.47 -5.82
CA PRO A 82 14.72 -1.14 -5.10
C PRO A 82 14.89 0.36 -4.82
N SER A 83 14.55 1.22 -5.78
CA SER A 83 14.67 2.66 -5.62
C SER A 83 13.75 3.21 -4.53
N ILE A 84 12.57 2.64 -4.37
CA ILE A 84 11.61 3.02 -3.34
C ILE A 84 11.98 2.38 -2.01
N LYS A 85 12.50 1.16 -2.04
CA LYS A 85 12.95 0.48 -0.84
C LYS A 85 14.03 1.28 -0.11
N ILE A 86 14.97 1.87 -0.85
CA ILE A 86 15.99 2.74 -0.27
C ILE A 86 15.36 3.92 0.48
N ILE A 87 14.32 4.53 -0.11
CA ILE A 87 13.62 5.65 0.54
C ILE A 87 12.98 5.18 1.85
N PHE A 88 12.34 4.03 1.85
CA PHE A 88 11.73 3.46 3.05
C PHE A 88 12.79 3.21 4.14
N GLU A 89 13.95 2.69 3.75
CA GLU A 89 15.04 2.43 4.69
C GLU A 89 15.61 3.73 5.27
N LEU A 90 15.85 4.74 4.41
CA LEU A 90 16.39 6.02 4.84
C LEU A 90 15.43 6.79 5.76
N THR A 91 14.13 6.66 5.54
CA THR A 91 13.11 7.30 6.36
C THR A 91 12.66 6.44 7.53
N GLN A 92 13.18 5.23 7.65
CA GLN A 92 12.79 4.22 8.63
C GLN A 92 11.30 3.80 8.54
N LEU A 93 10.68 4.04 7.41
CA LEU A 93 9.31 3.59 7.16
C LEU A 93 9.21 2.08 6.97
N ASP A 94 10.33 1.41 6.68
CA ASP A 94 10.42 -0.03 6.65
C ASP A 94 10.09 -0.68 8.01
N ARG A 95 10.18 0.11 9.09
CA ARG A 95 9.80 -0.33 10.44
C ARG A 95 8.34 -0.01 10.77
N VAL A 96 7.72 0.87 10.02
CA VAL A 96 6.34 1.32 10.24
C VAL A 96 5.36 0.46 9.45
N PHE A 97 5.72 0.13 8.21
CA PHE A 97 4.88 -0.69 7.35
C PHE A 97 5.26 -2.16 7.45
N GLU A 98 4.26 -3.03 7.37
CA GLU A 98 4.45 -4.46 7.16
C GLU A 98 4.74 -4.68 5.68
N ILE A 99 5.96 -5.08 5.34
CA ILE A 99 6.41 -5.20 3.96
C ILE A 99 6.74 -6.64 3.63
N PHE A 100 6.19 -7.12 2.54
CA PHE A 100 6.44 -8.47 2.01
C PHE A 100 7.15 -8.39 0.66
N ASP A 101 7.90 -9.43 0.32
CA ASP A 101 8.62 -9.49 -0.96
C ASP A 101 7.66 -9.49 -2.15
N CYS A 102 6.55 -10.21 -2.03
CA CYS A 102 5.55 -10.29 -3.09
C CYS A 102 4.19 -10.66 -2.51
N GLN A 103 3.17 -10.63 -3.36
CA GLN A 103 1.81 -10.97 -2.95
C GLN A 103 1.71 -12.40 -2.41
N ALA A 104 2.42 -13.34 -3.01
CA ALA A 104 2.38 -14.74 -2.58
C ALA A 104 2.89 -14.90 -1.14
N THR A 105 3.96 -14.19 -0.78
CA THR A 105 4.49 -14.21 0.58
C THR A 105 3.48 -13.67 1.58
N PHE A 106 2.80 -12.58 1.24
CA PHE A 106 1.75 -12.00 2.08
C PHE A 106 0.59 -12.99 2.24
N THR A 107 0.13 -13.58 1.16
CA THR A 107 -0.99 -14.53 1.18
C THR A 107 -0.67 -15.72 2.07
N ALA A 108 0.55 -16.24 1.99
CA ALA A 108 0.98 -17.35 2.83
C ALA A 108 1.00 -16.97 4.32
N ALA A 109 1.38 -15.72 4.63
CA ALA A 109 1.48 -15.27 6.02
C ALA A 109 0.12 -15.13 6.70
N ILE A 110 -0.94 -14.86 5.95
CA ILE A 110 -2.29 -14.64 6.50
C ILE A 110 -3.22 -15.82 6.30
N ALA A 111 -2.74 -16.86 5.61
CA ALA A 111 -3.54 -18.05 5.31
C ALA A 111 -3.88 -18.85 6.57
#